data_da799d42f25e0e0a456ae20f18f9fa9e
#
_entry.id   da799d42f25e0e0a456ae20f18f9fa9e
#
_cell.length_a   1.000
_cell.length_b   1.000
_cell.length_c   1.000
_cell.angle_alpha   90.00
_cell.angle_beta   90.00
_cell.angle_gamma   90.00
#
_symmetry.space_group_name_H-M   'P 1'
#
loop_
_entity.id
_entity.type
_entity.pdbx_description
1 polymer ?
#
loop_
_entity_poly.entity_id
_entity_poly.type
_entity_poly.pdbx_seq_one_letter_code
_entity_poly.pdbx_strand_id
1 'polypeptide(L)'
;YLYPEEPGRLVFPDFPSLCEGLASSKIVICYPRCRTHPEMAGDVETLTQRYWECMLSGTLIVGHAPKELVDLLGYNPVIELETDEDIGSRLSQILDNISSYQELADKNLAVARENASWDTRMTRLLPQLRQLGYMQ
;
A
#
# COMPACT_ATOMS: atom_id res chain seq x y z
N TYR A 1 -9.15 -15.33 -4.59
CA TYR A 1 -9.65 -14.05 -4.08
C TYR A 1 -10.05 -14.23 -2.61
N LEU A 2 -9.37 -13.52 -1.72
CA LEU A 2 -9.67 -13.57 -0.29
C LEU A 2 -10.52 -12.35 0.08
N TYR A 3 -11.79 -12.60 0.39
CA TYR A 3 -12.72 -11.59 0.88
C TYR A 3 -13.46 -12.19 2.10
N PRO A 4 -13.76 -11.41 3.15
CA PRO A 4 -14.50 -11.93 4.29
C PRO A 4 -15.91 -12.39 3.84
N GLU A 5 -16.27 -13.63 4.17
CA GLU A 5 -17.57 -14.23 3.83
C GLU A 5 -18.72 -13.54 4.58
N GLU A 6 -18.40 -12.95 5.75
CA GLU A 6 -19.37 -12.28 6.61
C GLU A 6 -18.90 -10.85 6.93
N PRO A 7 -19.81 -9.85 6.92
CA PRO A 7 -19.47 -8.50 7.33
C PRO A 7 -18.87 -8.45 8.75
N GLY A 8 -17.73 -7.79 8.89
CA GLY A 8 -17.03 -7.66 10.18
C GLY A 8 -16.10 -8.81 10.55
N ARG A 9 -16.10 -9.91 9.80
CA ARG A 9 -15.12 -10.98 9.96
C ARG A 9 -13.80 -10.59 9.28
N LEU A 10 -12.69 -10.66 10.02
CA LEU A 10 -11.37 -10.41 9.46
C LEU A 10 -10.91 -11.66 8.68
N VAL A 11 -10.39 -11.46 7.47
CA VAL A 11 -9.75 -12.54 6.69
C VAL A 11 -8.49 -13.02 7.41
N PHE A 12 -7.77 -12.08 8.02
CA PHE A 12 -6.58 -12.35 8.82
C PHE A 12 -6.85 -11.86 10.26
N PRO A 13 -7.05 -12.76 11.22
CA PRO A 13 -7.44 -12.40 12.58
C PRO A 13 -6.31 -11.79 13.41
N ASP A 14 -5.06 -12.01 13.00
CA ASP A 14 -3.87 -11.52 13.68
C ASP A 14 -2.79 -11.02 12.71
N PHE A 15 -1.78 -10.34 13.24
CA PHE A 15 -0.71 -9.77 12.44
C PHE A 15 0.17 -10.81 11.72
N PRO A 16 0.55 -11.95 12.33
CA PRO A 16 1.28 -13.00 11.62
C PRO A 16 0.52 -13.52 10.40
N SER A 17 -0.76 -13.86 10.55
CA SER A 17 -1.58 -14.36 9.43
C SER A 17 -1.76 -13.31 8.32
N LEU A 18 -1.83 -12.02 8.67
CA LEU A 18 -1.83 -10.93 7.70
C LEU A 18 -0.52 -10.88 6.92
N CYS A 19 0.62 -10.98 7.60
CA CYS A 19 1.94 -10.99 6.95
C CYS A 19 2.09 -12.18 5.98
N GLU A 20 1.70 -13.38 6.40
CA GLU A 20 1.69 -14.58 5.56
C GLU A 20 0.75 -14.42 4.36
N GLY A 21 -0.44 -13.89 4.59
CA GLY A 21 -1.43 -13.63 3.54
C GLY A 21 -0.92 -12.64 2.49
N LEU A 22 -0.30 -11.55 2.92
CA LEU A 22 0.31 -10.57 2.01
C LEU A 22 1.48 -11.19 1.24
N ALA A 23 2.41 -11.88 1.93
CA ALA A 23 3.58 -12.49 1.30
C ALA A 23 3.23 -13.61 0.31
N SER A 24 2.10 -14.29 0.51
CA SER A 24 1.60 -15.32 -0.41
C SER A 24 0.74 -14.77 -1.57
N SER A 25 0.37 -13.49 -1.51
CA SER A 25 -0.46 -12.85 -2.52
C SER A 25 0.39 -12.32 -3.67
N LYS A 26 -0.02 -12.58 -4.91
CA LYS A 26 0.61 -11.98 -6.10
C LYS A 26 0.25 -10.51 -6.26
N ILE A 27 -1.01 -10.19 -5.98
CA ILE A 27 -1.60 -8.86 -6.13
C ILE A 27 -2.41 -8.52 -4.89
N VAL A 28 -2.33 -7.28 -4.44
CA VAL A 28 -3.23 -6.69 -3.45
C VAL A 28 -3.91 -5.46 -4.05
N ILE A 29 -5.23 -5.39 -3.93
CA ILE A 29 -6.00 -4.24 -4.40
C ILE A 29 -6.05 -3.20 -3.28
N CYS A 30 -5.55 -1.99 -3.55
CA CYS A 30 -5.52 -0.89 -2.61
C CYS A 30 -6.13 0.38 -3.20
N TYR A 31 -7.10 0.93 -2.48
CA TYR A 31 -7.66 2.26 -2.74
C TYR A 31 -7.67 3.08 -1.46
N PRO A 32 -7.46 4.41 -1.52
CA PRO A 32 -7.72 5.31 -0.41
C PRO A 32 -9.20 5.27 -0.02
N ARG A 33 -9.48 5.46 1.26
CA ARG A 33 -10.84 5.36 1.79
C ARG A 33 -11.81 6.39 1.19
N CYS A 34 -11.31 7.57 0.81
CA CYS A 34 -12.11 8.57 0.11
C CYS A 34 -12.71 8.08 -1.22
N ARG A 35 -12.08 7.09 -1.87
CA ARG A 35 -12.59 6.48 -3.10
C ARG A 35 -13.56 5.32 -2.86
N THR A 36 -13.39 4.58 -1.76
CA THR A 36 -14.22 3.39 -1.46
C THR A 36 -15.38 3.70 -0.53
N HIS A 37 -15.23 4.70 0.36
CA HIS A 37 -16.22 5.11 1.36
C HIS A 37 -16.17 6.63 1.55
N PRO A 38 -16.53 7.42 0.53
CA PRO A 38 -16.45 8.88 0.59
C PRO A 38 -17.37 9.47 1.66
N GLU A 39 -18.47 8.77 1.99
CA GLU A 39 -19.39 9.15 3.08
C GLU A 39 -18.72 9.17 4.47
N MET A 40 -17.64 8.41 4.64
CA MET A 40 -16.88 8.32 5.90
C MET A 40 -15.59 9.15 5.88
N ALA A 41 -14.93 9.24 4.75
CA ALA A 41 -13.60 9.87 4.62
C ALA A 41 -13.64 11.24 3.94
N GLY A 42 -14.79 11.65 3.37
CA GLY A 42 -14.88 12.86 2.56
C GLY A 42 -13.91 12.80 1.37
N ASP A 43 -13.38 13.95 0.99
CA ASP A 43 -12.45 14.09 -0.15
C ASP A 43 -10.97 13.98 0.26
N VAL A 44 -10.70 13.60 1.52
CA VAL A 44 -9.33 13.53 2.02
C VAL A 44 -8.69 12.21 1.60
N GLU A 45 -7.75 12.31 0.66
CA GLU A 45 -6.93 11.18 0.27
C GLU A 45 -5.80 10.96 1.30
N THR A 46 -5.74 9.79 1.90
CA THR A 46 -4.76 9.48 2.95
C THR A 46 -3.86 8.31 2.56
N LEU A 47 -2.56 8.47 2.83
CA LEU A 47 -1.62 7.36 2.77
C LEU A 47 -1.83 6.44 3.99
N THR A 48 -2.34 5.24 3.74
CA THR A 48 -2.54 4.25 4.80
C THR A 48 -1.34 3.33 4.95
N GLN A 49 -1.22 2.70 6.12
CA GLN A 49 -0.17 1.73 6.41
C GLN A 49 -0.17 0.54 5.43
N ARG A 50 -1.33 0.21 4.84
CA ARG A 50 -1.48 -0.91 3.91
C ARG A 50 -0.54 -0.85 2.72
N TYR A 51 -0.26 0.32 2.17
CA TYR A 51 0.70 0.47 1.06
C TYR A 51 2.10 0.01 1.47
N TRP A 52 2.57 0.40 2.66
CA TRP A 52 3.85 -0.02 3.21
C TRP A 52 3.91 -1.52 3.50
N GLU A 53 2.85 -2.08 4.05
CA GLU A 53 2.74 -3.52 4.33
C GLU A 53 2.84 -4.34 3.04
N CYS A 54 2.15 -3.92 1.98
CA CYS A 54 2.21 -4.57 0.67
C CYS A 54 3.62 -4.46 0.05
N MET A 55 4.21 -3.27 0.06
CA MET A 55 5.57 -3.06 -0.46
C MET A 55 6.60 -3.90 0.30
N LEU A 56 6.51 -3.96 1.64
CA LEU A 56 7.40 -4.77 2.49
C LEU A 56 7.22 -6.28 2.27
N SER A 57 6.05 -6.71 1.83
CA SER A 57 5.77 -8.11 1.51
C SER A 57 6.18 -8.50 0.08
N GLY A 58 6.65 -7.54 -0.72
CA GLY A 58 7.00 -7.77 -2.13
C GLY A 58 5.78 -8.03 -3.02
N THR A 59 4.58 -7.68 -2.55
CA THR A 59 3.32 -7.89 -3.27
C THR A 59 3.08 -6.75 -4.24
N LEU A 60 2.63 -7.07 -5.45
CA LEU A 60 2.24 -6.07 -6.43
C LEU A 60 0.97 -5.35 -5.99
N ILE A 61 1.01 -4.03 -5.96
CA ILE A 61 -0.14 -3.21 -5.58
C ILE A 61 -0.86 -2.74 -6.84
N VAL A 62 -2.17 -2.94 -6.85
CA VAL A 62 -3.05 -2.56 -7.95
C VAL A 62 -4.20 -1.73 -7.40
N GLY A 63 -4.60 -0.66 -8.06
CA GLY A 63 -5.68 0.21 -7.59
C GLY A 63 -5.37 1.67 -7.78
N HIS A 64 -5.19 2.43 -6.70
CA HIS A 64 -4.85 3.84 -6.78
C HIS A 64 -3.77 4.23 -5.77
N ALA A 65 -2.76 4.97 -6.22
CA ALA A 65 -1.72 5.52 -5.36
C ALA A 65 -2.15 6.89 -4.81
N PRO A 66 -2.20 7.07 -3.47
CA PRO A 66 -2.36 8.41 -2.91
C PRO A 66 -1.25 9.35 -3.39
N LYS A 67 -1.62 10.60 -3.70
CA LYS A 67 -0.65 11.61 -4.15
C LYS A 67 0.53 11.75 -3.18
N GLU A 68 0.26 11.72 -1.87
CA GLU A 68 1.28 11.76 -0.82
C GLU A 68 2.33 10.64 -0.99
N LEU A 69 1.90 9.43 -1.34
CA LEU A 69 2.81 8.31 -1.55
C LEU A 69 3.71 8.53 -2.78
N VAL A 70 3.12 8.98 -3.88
CA VAL A 70 3.87 9.27 -5.12
C VAL A 70 4.87 10.40 -4.90
N ASP A 71 4.47 11.49 -4.23
CA ASP A 71 5.34 12.60 -3.90
C ASP A 71 6.50 12.18 -2.98
N LEU A 72 6.22 11.31 -2.00
CA LEU A 72 7.22 10.81 -1.05
C LEU A 72 8.26 9.91 -1.71
N LEU A 73 7.84 9.08 -2.66
CA LEU A 73 8.69 8.09 -3.32
C LEU A 73 9.36 8.61 -4.59
N GLY A 74 8.80 9.65 -5.21
CA GLY A 74 9.23 10.17 -6.51
C GLY A 74 8.86 9.27 -7.71
N TYR A 75 8.01 8.29 -7.51
CA TYR A 75 7.44 7.41 -8.55
C TYR A 75 6.12 6.82 -8.08
N ASN A 76 5.31 6.27 -9.02
CA ASN A 76 4.08 5.57 -8.66
C ASN A 76 4.38 4.08 -8.34
N PRO A 77 4.19 3.62 -7.09
CA PRO A 77 4.40 2.22 -6.70
C PRO A 77 3.22 1.30 -7.01
N VAL A 78 2.13 1.84 -7.55
CA VAL A 78 0.86 1.15 -7.78
C VAL A 78 0.57 1.07 -9.28
N ILE A 79 0.04 -0.04 -9.74
CA ILE A 79 -0.58 -0.13 -11.05
C ILE A 79 -1.98 0.46 -10.94
N GLU A 80 -2.18 1.63 -11.54
CA GLU A 80 -3.47 2.32 -11.50
C GLU A 80 -4.56 1.50 -12.19
N LEU A 81 -5.72 1.44 -11.54
CA LEU A 81 -6.97 0.99 -12.13
C LEU A 81 -8.00 2.10 -12.06
N GLU A 82 -8.52 2.49 -13.19
CA GLU A 82 -9.63 3.43 -13.26
C GLU A 82 -10.95 2.73 -12.88
N THR A 83 -11.85 3.47 -12.23
CA THR A 83 -13.10 2.89 -11.71
C THR A 83 -14.13 2.55 -12.78
N ASP A 84 -13.95 3.01 -14.00
CA ASP A 84 -14.80 2.77 -15.17
C ASP A 84 -14.28 1.65 -16.09
N GLU A 85 -13.11 1.09 -15.80
CA GLU A 85 -12.56 -0.05 -16.53
C GLU A 85 -13.24 -1.36 -16.11
N ASP A 86 -13.23 -2.36 -17.02
CA ASP A 86 -13.51 -3.75 -16.65
C ASP A 86 -12.36 -4.30 -15.79
N ILE A 87 -12.49 -4.06 -14.49
CA ILE A 87 -11.49 -4.45 -13.47
C ILE A 87 -11.13 -5.94 -13.56
N GLY A 88 -12.12 -6.80 -13.86
CA GLY A 88 -11.90 -8.23 -13.98
C GLY A 88 -10.95 -8.59 -15.11
N SER A 89 -11.21 -8.07 -16.31
CA SER A 89 -10.33 -8.27 -17.46
C SER A 89 -8.95 -7.66 -17.23
N ARG A 90 -8.88 -6.48 -16.63
CA ARG A 90 -7.60 -5.82 -16.35
C ARG A 90 -6.76 -6.60 -15.36
N LEU A 91 -7.34 -7.11 -14.26
CA LEU A 91 -6.64 -7.96 -13.30
C LEU A 91 -6.16 -9.27 -13.94
N SER A 92 -6.97 -9.89 -14.81
CA SER A 92 -6.55 -11.08 -15.54
C SER A 92 -5.32 -10.80 -16.42
N GLN A 93 -5.32 -9.69 -17.17
CA GLN A 93 -4.18 -9.28 -17.98
C GLN A 93 -2.91 -9.04 -17.15
N ILE A 94 -3.03 -8.43 -15.96
CA ILE A 94 -1.92 -8.22 -15.04
C ILE A 94 -1.39 -9.56 -14.54
N LEU A 95 -2.28 -10.49 -14.16
CA LEU A 95 -1.89 -11.83 -13.70
C LEU A 95 -1.19 -12.65 -14.77
N ASP A 96 -1.68 -12.60 -16.02
CA ASP A 96 -1.10 -13.32 -17.16
C ASP A 96 0.31 -12.80 -17.48
N ASN A 97 0.58 -11.53 -17.18
CA ASN A 97 1.86 -10.87 -17.41
C ASN A 97 2.58 -10.49 -16.11
N ILE A 98 2.33 -11.18 -15.02
CA ILE A 98 2.80 -10.80 -13.68
C ILE A 98 4.32 -10.63 -13.60
N SER A 99 5.08 -11.42 -14.34
CA SER A 99 6.54 -11.35 -14.39
C SER A 99 7.07 -10.02 -14.95
N SER A 100 6.30 -9.32 -15.80
CA SER A 100 6.70 -8.01 -16.33
C SER A 100 6.68 -6.90 -15.27
N TYR A 101 6.04 -7.14 -14.13
CA TYR A 101 5.93 -6.20 -13.00
C TYR A 101 6.91 -6.52 -11.86
N GLN A 102 7.77 -7.54 -12.03
CA GLN A 102 8.71 -7.94 -10.97
C GLN A 102 9.67 -6.81 -10.58
N GLU A 103 10.17 -6.07 -11.56
CA GLU A 103 11.06 -4.92 -11.30
C GLU A 103 10.39 -3.85 -10.44
N LEU A 104 9.09 -3.58 -10.66
CA LEU A 104 8.33 -2.65 -9.82
C LEU A 104 8.17 -3.19 -8.39
N ALA A 105 7.85 -4.46 -8.23
CA ALA A 105 7.71 -5.09 -6.91
C ALA A 105 9.04 -5.08 -6.14
N ASP A 106 10.14 -5.40 -6.79
CA ASP A 106 11.49 -5.40 -6.21
C ASP A 106 11.92 -3.98 -5.79
N LYS A 107 11.66 -2.99 -6.65
CA LYS A 107 11.88 -1.58 -6.33
C LYS A 107 11.07 -1.13 -5.12
N ASN A 108 9.77 -1.46 -5.09
CA ASN A 108 8.88 -1.17 -3.98
C ASN A 108 9.41 -1.75 -2.66
N LEU A 109 9.81 -3.03 -2.68
CA LEU A 109 10.38 -3.71 -1.51
C LEU A 109 11.66 -3.04 -1.01
N ALA A 110 12.59 -2.71 -1.90
CA ALA A 110 13.84 -2.04 -1.55
C ALA A 110 13.59 -0.67 -0.90
N VAL A 111 12.75 0.16 -1.53
CA VAL A 111 12.41 1.50 -1.03
C VAL A 111 11.65 1.44 0.30
N ALA A 112 10.73 0.47 0.45
CA ALA A 112 10.00 0.31 1.71
C ALA A 112 10.92 -0.12 2.86
N ARG A 113 11.89 -1.01 2.62
CA ARG A 113 12.89 -1.41 3.64
C ARG A 113 13.69 -0.22 4.14
N GLU A 114 14.04 0.71 3.27
CA GLU A 114 14.80 1.91 3.63
C GLU A 114 13.96 2.96 4.37
N ASN A 115 12.66 3.07 4.08
CA ASN A 115 11.85 4.21 4.51
C ASN A 115 10.74 3.87 5.49
N ALA A 116 10.26 2.62 5.54
CA ALA A 116 9.07 2.28 6.32
C ALA A 116 9.34 2.00 7.81
N SER A 117 10.58 1.68 8.20
CA SER A 117 10.89 1.36 9.58
C SER A 117 10.68 2.56 10.52
N TRP A 118 10.23 2.28 11.75
CA TRP A 118 10.11 3.33 12.78
C TRP A 118 11.45 3.96 13.12
N ASP A 119 12.54 3.18 13.13
CA ASP A 119 13.89 3.69 13.40
C ASP A 119 14.31 4.74 12.36
N THR A 120 14.09 4.45 11.09
CA THR A 120 14.38 5.41 10.00
C THR A 120 13.51 6.66 10.13
N ARG A 121 12.20 6.49 10.40
CA ARG A 121 11.28 7.62 10.58
C ARG A 121 11.65 8.48 11.77
N MET A 122 11.98 7.85 12.91
CA MET A 122 12.39 8.56 14.12
C MET A 122 13.72 9.27 13.93
N THR A 123 14.67 8.66 13.23
CA THR A 123 15.96 9.31 12.91
C THR A 123 15.77 10.61 12.11
N ARG A 124 14.77 10.66 11.23
CA ARG A 124 14.42 11.87 10.46
C ARG A 124 13.60 12.88 11.26
N LEU A 125 12.71 12.41 12.14
CA LEU A 125 11.78 13.25 12.90
C LEU A 125 12.46 13.93 14.11
N LEU A 126 13.30 13.21 14.84
CA LEU A 126 13.93 13.73 16.07
C LEU A 126 14.70 15.03 15.89
N PRO A 127 15.52 15.23 14.84
CA PRO A 127 16.18 16.50 14.60
C PRO A 127 15.20 17.67 14.38
N GLN A 128 14.07 17.42 13.70
CA GLN A 128 13.06 18.44 13.45
C GLN A 128 12.35 18.82 14.76
N LEU A 129 12.00 17.85 15.61
CA LEU A 129 11.39 18.10 16.91
C LEU A 129 12.33 18.90 17.83
N ARG A 130 13.63 18.61 17.82
CA ARG A 130 14.63 19.39 18.56
C ARG A 130 14.72 20.82 18.06
N GLN A 131 14.72 21.02 16.74
CA GLN A 131 14.76 22.35 16.12
C GLN A 131 13.53 23.19 16.50
N LEU A 132 12.37 22.54 16.64
CA LEU A 132 11.11 23.16 17.06
C LEU A 132 10.98 23.34 18.58
N GLY A 133 11.98 22.89 19.38
CA GLY A 133 11.98 23.05 20.84
C GLY A 133 11.12 22.05 21.61
N TYR A 134 10.62 20.98 20.95
CA TYR A 134 9.81 19.96 21.61
C TYR A 134 10.64 18.93 22.41
N MET A 135 11.94 18.90 22.20
CA MET A 135 12.86 17.98 22.90
C MET A 135 14.17 18.73 23.24
N GLN A 136 14.66 18.47 24.44
CA GLN A 136 15.99 18.87 24.90
C GLN A 136 17.03 17.81 24.54
#